data_970dabb45c00183c3807e5a0446d45fb
#
_entry.id   970dabb45c00183c3807e5a0446d45fb
#
_cell.length_a   1.000
_cell.length_b   1.000
_cell.length_c   1.000
_cell.angle_alpha   90.00
_cell.angle_beta   90.00
_cell.angle_gamma   90.00
#
_symmetry.space_group_name_H-M   'P 1'
#
loop_
_entity.id
_entity.type
_entity.pdbx_description
1 polymer ?
#
loop_
_entity_poly.entity_id
_entity_poly.type
_entity_poly.pdbx_seq_one_letter_code
_entity_poly.pdbx_strand_id
1 'polypeptide(L)'
;MLKKFFLYSLLLVLVSIATVKSLANEALSADIRIDSIQTSGITDDSQISDTTESEAAKQVTDHKKSYSYNVSKHDFYKMLYAGVPLIGAGLSVHASNDNFKSFRNEYAKQYNTHYDDFLQYSPAAVMLGMKALGVEGRSSWGRMAVSDAFSIALMASVVNTLKHTVKEKRPDGSNSRSFPSGHTATAFMCATMLHKEYGHISPWISIGGYTVATATGVSRILNNKHWIADVMVGAGI
;
A
#
# COMPACT_ATOMS: atom_id res chain seq x y z
N MET A 1 -5.41 -16.43 -27.91
CA MET A 1 -4.27 -16.44 -26.97
C MET A 1 -4.44 -15.43 -25.84
N LEU A 2 -4.84 -14.20 -26.09
CA LEU A 2 -4.97 -13.12 -25.10
C LEU A 2 -5.91 -13.46 -23.92
N LYS A 3 -7.07 -14.09 -24.15
CA LYS A 3 -8.04 -14.47 -23.10
C LYS A 3 -7.48 -15.51 -22.11
N LYS A 4 -6.70 -16.48 -22.57
CA LYS A 4 -6.07 -17.48 -21.70
C LYS A 4 -4.94 -16.84 -20.87
N PHE A 5 -4.20 -15.93 -21.47
CA PHE A 5 -3.11 -15.20 -20.81
C PHE A 5 -3.66 -14.31 -19.68
N PHE A 6 -4.78 -13.65 -19.93
CA PHE A 6 -5.49 -12.81 -18.96
C PHE A 6 -6.01 -13.64 -17.78
N LEU A 7 -6.54 -14.84 -18.06
CA LEU A 7 -7.01 -15.77 -17.02
C LEU A 7 -5.85 -16.24 -16.13
N TYR A 8 -4.67 -16.54 -16.72
CA TYR A 8 -3.49 -16.96 -15.97
C TYR A 8 -2.90 -15.84 -15.11
N SER A 9 -2.86 -14.58 -15.61
CA SER A 9 -2.39 -13.45 -14.82
C SER A 9 -3.35 -13.12 -13.67
N LEU A 10 -4.66 -13.20 -13.89
CA LEU A 10 -5.66 -13.06 -12.85
C LEU A 10 -5.55 -14.17 -11.80
N LEU A 11 -5.34 -15.42 -12.23
CA LEU A 11 -5.15 -16.56 -11.35
C LEU A 11 -3.89 -16.40 -10.50
N LEU A 12 -2.77 -15.93 -11.08
CA LEU A 12 -1.52 -15.63 -10.36
C LEU A 12 -1.71 -14.52 -9.32
N VAL A 13 -2.45 -13.47 -9.63
CA VAL A 13 -2.79 -12.41 -8.67
C VAL A 13 -3.65 -12.96 -7.54
N LEU A 14 -4.66 -13.79 -7.85
CA LEU A 14 -5.51 -14.43 -6.84
C LEU A 14 -4.72 -15.41 -5.95
N VAL A 15 -3.80 -16.19 -6.53
CA VAL A 15 -2.91 -17.07 -5.77
C VAL A 15 -1.96 -16.27 -4.88
N SER A 16 -1.40 -15.16 -5.36
CA SER A 16 -0.57 -14.27 -4.55
C SER A 16 -1.35 -13.66 -3.38
N ILE A 17 -2.61 -13.27 -3.60
CA ILE A 17 -3.50 -12.78 -2.54
C ILE A 17 -3.81 -13.89 -1.52
N ALA A 18 -4.01 -15.12 -1.97
CA ALA A 18 -4.30 -16.27 -1.08
C ALA A 18 -3.08 -16.66 -0.24
N THR A 19 -1.87 -16.67 -0.82
CA THR A 19 -0.62 -16.94 -0.08
C THR A 19 -0.31 -15.86 0.94
N VAL A 20 -0.56 -14.59 0.60
CA VAL A 20 -0.43 -13.45 1.51
C VAL A 20 -1.40 -13.58 2.69
N LYS A 21 -2.64 -13.98 2.42
CA LYS A 21 -3.64 -14.19 3.48
C LYS A 21 -3.23 -15.34 4.42
N SER A 22 -2.63 -16.41 3.89
CA SER A 22 -2.11 -17.52 4.69
C SER A 22 -0.96 -17.08 5.59
N LEU A 23 0.03 -16.34 5.04
CA LEU A 23 1.18 -15.81 5.80
C LEU A 23 0.75 -14.78 6.85
N ALA A 24 -0.22 -13.91 6.53
CA ALA A 24 -0.76 -12.95 7.49
C ALA A 24 -1.49 -13.64 8.66
N ASN A 25 -2.23 -14.71 8.39
CA ASN A 25 -2.88 -15.50 9.44
C ASN A 25 -1.85 -16.26 10.31
N GLU A 26 -0.77 -16.73 9.72
CA GLU A 26 0.31 -17.43 10.43
C GLU A 26 1.09 -16.46 11.34
N ALA A 27 1.41 -15.25 10.83
CA ALA A 27 2.03 -14.19 11.62
C ALA A 27 1.12 -13.73 12.79
N LEU A 28 -0.19 -13.59 12.55
CA LEU A 28 -1.17 -13.23 13.57
C LEU A 28 -1.31 -14.32 14.64
N SER A 29 -1.25 -15.60 14.25
CA SER A 29 -1.32 -16.73 15.20
C SER A 29 -0.05 -16.85 16.04
N ALA A 30 1.11 -16.46 15.49
CA ALA A 30 2.37 -16.41 16.23
C ALA A 30 2.37 -15.26 17.27
N ASP A 31 1.83 -14.09 16.94
CA ASP A 31 1.72 -12.94 17.84
C ASP A 31 0.78 -13.26 19.03
N ILE A 32 -0.33 -13.94 18.78
CA ILE A 32 -1.27 -14.40 19.83
C ILE A 32 -0.60 -15.45 20.77
N ARG A 33 0.29 -16.29 20.24
CA ARG A 33 1.04 -17.26 21.06
C ARG A 33 2.07 -16.59 21.97
N ILE A 34 2.71 -15.53 21.52
CA ILE A 34 3.69 -14.76 22.32
C ILE A 34 2.98 -14.05 23.47
N ASP A 35 1.82 -13.44 23.22
CA ASP A 35 1.03 -12.79 24.27
C ASP A 35 0.48 -13.80 25.31
N SER A 36 0.09 -15.00 24.89
CA SER A 36 -0.38 -16.05 25.82
C SER A 36 0.75 -16.64 26.69
N ILE A 37 1.98 -16.65 26.22
CA ILE A 37 3.15 -17.10 26.98
C ILE A 37 3.57 -16.07 28.03
N GLN A 38 3.42 -14.76 27.73
CA GLN A 38 3.76 -13.69 28.69
C GLN A 38 2.73 -13.57 29.83
N THR A 39 1.48 -13.95 29.60
CA THR A 39 0.43 -13.92 30.65
C THR A 39 0.42 -15.16 31.56
N SER A 40 1.00 -16.27 31.16
CA SER A 40 1.05 -17.50 31.97
C SER A 40 2.26 -17.61 32.91
N GLY A 41 3.16 -16.63 32.88
CA GLY A 41 4.41 -16.62 33.68
C GLY A 41 4.36 -15.83 34.98
N ILE A 42 3.20 -15.26 35.40
CA ILE A 42 3.07 -14.47 36.63
C ILE A 42 1.91 -15.03 37.46
N THR A 43 2.17 -16.18 38.08
CA THR A 43 1.47 -16.63 39.28
C THR A 43 2.46 -17.47 40.07
N ASP A 44 3.18 -16.87 40.99
CA ASP A 44 3.32 -17.43 42.35
C ASP A 44 4.03 -16.43 43.30
N ASP A 45 3.37 -16.28 44.41
CA ASP A 45 3.81 -16.09 45.79
C ASP A 45 4.47 -14.76 46.24
N SER A 46 3.77 -14.17 47.14
CA SER A 46 4.11 -13.72 48.48
C SER A 46 3.56 -12.32 48.82
N GLN A 47 2.75 -12.31 49.86
CA GLN A 47 2.28 -11.17 50.68
C GLN A 47 3.45 -10.30 51.12
N ILE A 48 3.33 -8.96 50.95
CA ILE A 48 3.70 -7.96 52.00
C ILE A 48 3.05 -6.63 51.63
N SER A 49 2.47 -6.00 52.64
CA SER A 49 1.81 -4.71 52.75
C SER A 49 2.62 -3.53 52.18
N ASP A 50 2.01 -2.63 51.35
CA ASP A 50 1.95 -1.22 51.71
C ASP A 50 1.11 -0.42 50.68
N THR A 51 0.26 0.42 51.22
CA THR A 51 -0.85 1.12 50.58
C THR A 51 -0.43 2.37 49.80
N THR A 52 0.83 2.57 49.46
CA THR A 52 1.31 3.78 48.75
C THR A 52 1.85 3.51 47.36
N GLU A 53 2.14 2.28 46.99
CA GLU A 53 2.57 1.91 45.62
C GLU A 53 1.41 1.61 44.65
N SER A 54 0.20 1.46 45.15
CA SER A 54 -0.96 1.08 44.35
C SER A 54 -1.47 2.17 43.40
N GLU A 55 -1.25 3.44 43.71
CA GLU A 55 -1.69 4.54 42.81
C GLU A 55 -0.71 4.84 41.66
N ALA A 56 0.59 4.73 41.95
CA ALA A 56 1.62 4.89 40.90
C ALA A 56 1.61 3.74 39.88
N ALA A 57 1.37 2.52 40.33
CA ALA A 57 1.24 1.35 39.44
C ALA A 57 -0.03 1.40 38.58
N LYS A 58 -1.14 1.94 39.09
CA LYS A 58 -2.37 2.16 38.33
C LYS A 58 -2.23 3.23 37.25
N GLN A 59 -1.44 4.29 37.48
CA GLN A 59 -1.19 5.30 36.44
C GLN A 59 -0.27 4.79 35.32
N VAL A 60 0.66 3.88 35.61
CA VAL A 60 1.55 3.30 34.58
C VAL A 60 0.82 2.24 33.73
N THR A 61 -0.17 1.54 34.29
CA THR A 61 -0.93 0.54 33.54
C THR A 61 -2.04 1.13 32.65
N ASP A 62 -2.52 2.33 32.95
CA ASP A 62 -3.57 2.97 32.16
C ASP A 62 -3.06 3.62 30.85
N HIS A 63 -1.74 3.83 30.71
CA HIS A 63 -1.14 4.31 29.46
C HIS A 63 -0.77 3.21 28.43
N LYS A 64 -0.91 1.94 28.77
CA LYS A 64 -0.74 0.84 27.84
C LYS A 64 -2.08 0.37 27.29
N LYS A 65 -2.87 1.27 26.72
CA LYS A 65 -3.98 0.89 25.85
C LYS A 65 -3.39 0.20 24.63
N SER A 66 -3.19 -1.11 24.71
CA SER A 66 -2.84 -1.97 23.58
C SER A 66 -3.95 -1.81 22.54
N TYR A 67 -3.72 -0.98 21.54
CA TYR A 67 -4.55 -0.97 20.35
C TYR A 67 -4.29 -2.29 19.59
N SER A 68 -4.98 -3.35 20.00
CA SER A 68 -5.10 -4.54 19.19
C SER A 68 -5.86 -4.14 17.92
N TYR A 69 -5.11 -3.87 16.85
CA TYR A 69 -5.68 -3.66 15.52
C TYR A 69 -6.09 -5.01 14.97
N ASN A 70 -7.30 -5.46 15.32
CA ASN A 70 -7.97 -6.48 14.54
C ASN A 70 -8.30 -5.86 13.18
N VAL A 71 -7.59 -6.27 12.14
CA VAL A 71 -8.01 -5.99 10.76
C VAL A 71 -9.38 -6.62 10.61
N SER A 72 -10.40 -5.82 10.81
CA SER A 72 -11.78 -6.25 10.63
C SER A 72 -11.92 -6.73 9.18
N LYS A 73 -12.64 -7.83 8.97
CA LYS A 73 -13.05 -8.26 7.62
C LYS A 73 -13.60 -7.09 6.80
N HIS A 74 -14.22 -6.14 7.47
CA HIS A 74 -14.77 -4.91 6.91
C HIS A 74 -13.68 -3.98 6.33
N ASP A 75 -12.51 -3.84 6.96
CA ASP A 75 -11.42 -2.99 6.45
C ASP A 75 -10.73 -3.63 5.26
N PHE A 76 -10.62 -4.94 5.22
CA PHE A 76 -10.15 -5.69 4.05
C PHE A 76 -11.08 -5.49 2.84
N TYR A 77 -12.40 -5.56 3.03
CA TYR A 77 -13.35 -5.29 1.95
C TYR A 77 -13.28 -3.85 1.46
N LYS A 78 -13.10 -2.86 2.34
CA LYS A 78 -12.95 -1.45 1.93
C LYS A 78 -11.78 -1.24 0.96
N MET A 79 -10.66 -1.92 1.16
CA MET A 79 -9.52 -1.86 0.23
C MET A 79 -9.85 -2.45 -1.13
N LEU A 80 -10.58 -3.56 -1.17
CA LEU A 80 -11.00 -4.18 -2.42
C LEU A 80 -11.98 -3.30 -3.20
N TYR A 81 -12.83 -2.51 -2.51
CA TYR A 81 -13.79 -1.62 -3.18
C TYR A 81 -13.15 -0.49 -3.99
N ALA A 82 -11.93 -0.07 -3.67
CA ALA A 82 -11.21 0.95 -4.45
C ALA A 82 -10.30 0.32 -5.51
N GLY A 83 -9.50 -0.68 -5.15
CA GLY A 83 -8.50 -1.29 -6.02
C GLY A 83 -9.12 -2.08 -7.17
N VAL A 84 -10.10 -2.94 -6.89
CA VAL A 84 -10.72 -3.81 -7.91
C VAL A 84 -11.42 -3.01 -9.01
N PRO A 85 -12.25 -1.98 -8.72
CA PRO A 85 -12.82 -1.13 -9.75
C PRO A 85 -11.78 -0.38 -10.59
N LEU A 86 -10.68 0.11 -9.97
CA LEU A 86 -9.60 0.77 -10.70
C LEU A 86 -8.90 -0.18 -11.68
N ILE A 87 -8.62 -1.40 -11.25
CA ILE A 87 -8.07 -2.44 -12.12
C ILE A 87 -9.06 -2.75 -13.26
N GLY A 88 -10.33 -2.96 -12.94
CA GLY A 88 -11.37 -3.24 -13.93
C GLY A 88 -11.54 -2.11 -14.94
N ALA A 89 -11.58 -0.87 -14.47
CA ALA A 89 -11.67 0.30 -15.33
C ALA A 89 -10.40 0.44 -16.20
N GLY A 90 -9.21 0.23 -15.66
CA GLY A 90 -7.95 0.25 -16.42
C GLY A 90 -7.96 -0.77 -17.55
N LEU A 91 -8.43 -1.98 -17.28
CA LEU A 91 -8.52 -3.03 -18.29
C LEU A 91 -9.58 -2.69 -19.37
N SER A 92 -10.67 -2.02 -19.00
CA SER A 92 -11.72 -1.59 -19.93
C SER A 92 -11.25 -0.45 -20.84
N VAL A 93 -10.41 0.45 -20.33
CA VAL A 93 -9.88 1.62 -21.05
C VAL A 93 -8.71 1.23 -21.98
N HIS A 94 -8.16 0.04 -21.86
CA HIS A 94 -7.03 -0.42 -22.69
C HIS A 94 -7.28 -0.24 -24.19
N ALA A 95 -8.52 -0.48 -24.67
CA ALA A 95 -8.91 -0.26 -26.05
C ALA A 95 -8.88 1.22 -26.49
N SER A 96 -8.85 2.16 -25.55
CA SER A 96 -8.82 3.62 -25.81
C SER A 96 -7.44 4.24 -25.63
N ASN A 97 -6.40 3.44 -25.42
CA ASN A 97 -5.02 3.91 -25.20
C ASN A 97 -4.52 4.84 -26.31
N ASP A 98 -4.83 4.51 -27.58
CA ASP A 98 -4.39 5.30 -28.74
C ASP A 98 -5.07 6.68 -28.79
N ASN A 99 -6.33 6.80 -28.36
CA ASN A 99 -7.02 8.08 -28.29
C ASN A 99 -6.36 8.99 -27.25
N PHE A 100 -6.01 8.46 -26.07
CA PHE A 100 -5.29 9.21 -25.04
C PHE A 100 -3.88 9.60 -25.47
N LYS A 101 -3.19 8.75 -26.20
CA LYS A 101 -1.87 9.09 -26.79
C LYS A 101 -1.99 10.22 -27.81
N SER A 102 -3.00 10.20 -28.65
CA SER A 102 -3.27 11.26 -29.63
C SER A 102 -3.53 12.60 -28.92
N PHE A 103 -4.42 12.61 -27.92
CA PHE A 103 -4.68 13.79 -27.10
C PHE A 103 -3.41 14.31 -26.41
N ARG A 104 -2.62 13.43 -25.79
CA ARG A 104 -1.33 13.81 -25.17
C ARG A 104 -0.39 14.46 -26.21
N ASN A 105 -0.27 13.88 -27.40
CA ASN A 105 0.62 14.38 -28.43
C ASN A 105 0.19 15.74 -28.99
N GLU A 106 -1.11 16.05 -28.94
CA GLU A 106 -1.65 17.34 -29.32
C GLU A 106 -1.36 18.42 -28.28
N TYR A 107 -1.63 18.14 -26.98
CA TYR A 107 -1.63 19.15 -25.92
C TYR A 107 -0.37 19.15 -25.04
N ALA A 108 0.39 18.06 -24.97
CA ALA A 108 1.51 17.90 -24.06
C ALA A 108 2.76 17.29 -24.70
N LYS A 109 2.97 17.46 -26.00
CA LYS A 109 4.08 16.84 -26.77
C LYS A 109 5.47 17.14 -26.19
N GLN A 110 5.67 18.35 -25.65
CA GLN A 110 6.95 18.80 -25.10
C GLN A 110 7.14 18.46 -23.62
N TYR A 111 6.14 17.85 -22.98
CA TYR A 111 6.25 17.50 -21.56
C TYR A 111 7.30 16.40 -21.40
N ASN A 112 8.36 16.71 -20.66
CA ASN A 112 9.44 15.78 -20.32
C ASN A 112 10.03 16.20 -18.98
N THR A 113 9.66 15.50 -17.93
CA THR A 113 10.08 15.81 -16.55
C THR A 113 10.48 14.54 -15.82
N HIS A 114 11.30 14.69 -14.78
CA HIS A 114 11.80 13.58 -13.97
C HIS A 114 11.38 13.70 -12.49
N TYR A 115 10.54 14.68 -12.12
CA TYR A 115 10.13 14.85 -10.73
C TYR A 115 9.28 13.70 -10.20
N ASP A 116 8.60 12.97 -11.08
CA ASP A 116 7.80 11.78 -10.77
C ASP A 116 8.65 10.62 -10.23
N ASP A 117 9.96 10.57 -10.53
CA ASP A 117 10.88 9.60 -9.97
C ASP A 117 11.06 9.77 -8.46
N PHE A 118 10.93 11.00 -7.94
CA PHE A 118 10.98 11.32 -6.51
C PHE A 118 9.59 11.45 -5.89
N LEU A 119 8.65 12.02 -6.63
CA LEU A 119 7.30 12.32 -6.15
C LEU A 119 6.57 11.07 -5.67
N GLN A 120 6.82 9.90 -6.29
CA GLN A 120 6.22 8.62 -5.91
C GLN A 120 6.49 8.21 -4.46
N TYR A 121 7.60 8.66 -3.86
CA TYR A 121 8.00 8.32 -2.50
C TYR A 121 7.58 9.39 -1.48
N SER A 122 7.12 10.56 -1.91
CA SER A 122 6.86 11.68 -1.00
C SER A 122 5.78 11.39 0.06
N PRO A 123 4.70 10.61 -0.19
CA PRO A 123 3.78 10.26 0.88
C PRO A 123 4.43 9.40 1.97
N ALA A 124 5.34 8.48 1.61
CA ALA A 124 6.09 7.71 2.58
C ALA A 124 7.09 8.57 3.35
N ALA A 125 7.74 9.53 2.70
CA ALA A 125 8.63 10.49 3.35
C ALA A 125 7.88 11.34 4.38
N VAL A 126 6.66 11.80 4.05
CA VAL A 126 5.78 12.52 4.99
C VAL A 126 5.41 11.61 6.18
N MET A 127 5.03 10.35 5.93
CA MET A 127 4.70 9.38 6.98
C MET A 127 5.87 9.17 7.95
N LEU A 128 7.06 8.94 7.43
CA LEU A 128 8.26 8.74 8.23
C LEU A 128 8.67 10.02 8.97
N GLY A 129 8.55 11.19 8.33
CA GLY A 129 8.81 12.49 8.95
C GLY A 129 7.88 12.76 10.12
N MET A 130 6.58 12.54 9.97
CA MET A 130 5.60 12.69 11.06
C MET A 130 5.94 11.75 12.22
N LYS A 131 6.33 10.50 11.93
CA LYS A 131 6.73 9.51 12.93
C LYS A 131 8.00 9.93 13.68
N ALA A 132 8.99 10.44 12.98
CA ALA A 132 10.27 10.91 13.55
C ALA A 132 10.08 12.16 14.43
N LEU A 133 9.10 13.01 14.08
CA LEU A 133 8.72 14.19 14.86
C LEU A 133 7.84 13.86 16.09
N GLY A 134 7.58 12.58 16.36
CA GLY A 134 6.81 12.16 17.53
C GLY A 134 5.30 12.26 17.36
N VAL A 135 4.79 12.48 16.14
CA VAL A 135 3.35 12.44 15.90
C VAL A 135 2.85 11.01 16.13
N GLU A 136 1.90 10.84 17.03
CA GLU A 136 1.33 9.53 17.35
C GLU A 136 0.58 8.97 16.14
N GLY A 137 1.12 7.92 15.53
CA GLY A 137 0.47 7.16 14.49
C GLY A 137 -0.30 5.97 15.06
N ARG A 138 -0.98 5.24 14.18
CA ARG A 138 -1.77 4.05 14.56
C ARG A 138 -0.91 2.88 15.03
N SER A 139 0.34 2.77 14.56
CA SER A 139 1.22 1.63 14.77
C SER A 139 2.47 2.00 15.55
N SER A 140 3.06 1.05 16.29
CA SER A 140 4.44 1.19 16.79
C SER A 140 5.44 1.16 15.62
N TRP A 141 6.67 1.64 15.83
CA TRP A 141 7.72 1.63 14.80
C TRP A 141 7.95 0.25 14.18
N GLY A 142 8.06 -0.79 15.00
CA GLY A 142 8.28 -2.16 14.53
C GLY A 142 7.12 -2.68 13.69
N ARG A 143 5.89 -2.48 14.14
CA ARG A 143 4.67 -2.90 13.42
C ARG A 143 4.52 -2.18 12.08
N MET A 144 4.76 -0.87 12.05
CA MET A 144 4.76 -0.08 10.84
C MET A 144 5.79 -0.60 9.84
N ALA A 145 7.06 -0.76 10.27
CA ALA A 145 8.14 -1.23 9.41
C ALA A 145 7.88 -2.62 8.80
N VAL A 146 7.37 -3.56 9.58
CA VAL A 146 7.02 -4.91 9.09
C VAL A 146 5.86 -4.84 8.09
N SER A 147 4.81 -4.08 8.39
CA SER A 147 3.66 -3.91 7.49
C SER A 147 4.08 -3.27 6.16
N ASP A 148 4.91 -2.24 6.22
CA ASP A 148 5.38 -1.51 5.04
C ASP A 148 6.31 -2.37 4.19
N ALA A 149 7.27 -3.08 4.80
CA ALA A 149 8.15 -4.01 4.10
C ALA A 149 7.36 -5.10 3.37
N PHE A 150 6.33 -5.64 4.02
CA PHE A 150 5.45 -6.63 3.42
C PHE A 150 4.64 -6.06 2.24
N SER A 151 4.09 -4.86 2.38
CA SER A 151 3.35 -4.17 1.31
C SER A 151 4.25 -3.88 0.11
N ILE A 152 5.50 -3.45 0.34
CA ILE A 152 6.50 -3.22 -0.70
C ILE A 152 6.82 -4.53 -1.43
N ALA A 153 7.10 -5.60 -0.70
CA ALA A 153 7.43 -6.90 -1.27
C ALA A 153 6.29 -7.45 -2.13
N LEU A 154 5.05 -7.36 -1.63
CA LEU A 154 3.87 -7.80 -2.37
C LEU A 154 3.65 -7.00 -3.64
N MET A 155 3.60 -5.67 -3.53
CA MET A 155 3.43 -4.77 -4.68
C MET A 155 4.53 -5.01 -5.73
N ALA A 156 5.79 -5.07 -5.32
CA ALA A 156 6.91 -5.31 -6.22
C ALA A 156 6.80 -6.67 -6.92
N SER A 157 6.40 -7.72 -6.22
CA SER A 157 6.19 -9.06 -6.78
C SER A 157 5.09 -9.06 -7.84
N VAL A 158 3.93 -8.46 -7.54
CA VAL A 158 2.81 -8.36 -8.48
C VAL A 158 3.20 -7.56 -9.72
N VAL A 159 3.76 -6.35 -9.54
CA VAL A 159 4.15 -5.47 -10.64
C VAL A 159 5.20 -6.13 -11.53
N ASN A 160 6.25 -6.73 -10.96
CA ASN A 160 7.30 -7.36 -11.75
C ASN A 160 6.78 -8.60 -12.50
N THR A 161 5.96 -9.43 -11.86
CA THR A 161 5.33 -10.59 -12.52
C THR A 161 4.53 -10.14 -13.73
N LEU A 162 3.66 -9.12 -13.58
CA LEU A 162 2.87 -8.61 -14.69
C LEU A 162 3.73 -8.00 -15.80
N LYS A 163 4.78 -7.24 -15.47
CA LYS A 163 5.71 -6.67 -16.47
C LYS A 163 6.41 -7.74 -17.31
N HIS A 164 6.81 -8.85 -16.72
CA HIS A 164 7.48 -9.94 -17.43
C HIS A 164 6.50 -10.82 -18.22
N THR A 165 5.25 -10.88 -17.78
CA THR A 165 4.22 -11.72 -18.37
C THR A 165 3.50 -11.01 -19.52
N VAL A 166 3.04 -9.78 -19.33
CA VAL A 166 2.23 -9.04 -20.31
C VAL A 166 3.06 -8.48 -21.46
N LYS A 167 4.29 -8.04 -21.18
CA LYS A 167 5.26 -7.53 -22.19
C LYS A 167 4.67 -6.44 -23.10
N GLU A 168 3.88 -5.52 -22.55
CA GLU A 168 3.27 -4.44 -23.31
C GLU A 168 4.31 -3.39 -23.69
N LYS A 169 4.28 -2.93 -24.96
CA LYS A 169 5.19 -1.90 -25.47
C LYS A 169 4.78 -0.53 -24.93
N ARG A 170 5.75 0.26 -24.48
CA ARG A 170 5.53 1.64 -24.04
C ARG A 170 5.03 2.55 -25.17
N PRO A 171 4.26 3.60 -24.86
CA PRO A 171 3.82 4.59 -25.84
C PRO A 171 4.96 5.26 -26.58
N ASP A 172 6.13 5.51 -25.92
CA ASP A 172 7.34 6.08 -26.50
C ASP A 172 8.21 5.06 -27.27
N GLY A 173 7.82 3.77 -27.23
CA GLY A 173 8.54 2.69 -27.89
C GLY A 173 9.84 2.25 -27.22
N SER A 174 10.21 2.80 -26.05
CA SER A 174 11.51 2.56 -25.39
C SER A 174 11.75 1.12 -24.96
N ASN A 175 10.71 0.40 -24.55
CA ASN A 175 10.80 -1.01 -24.16
C ASN A 175 9.40 -1.68 -24.09
N SER A 176 9.39 -3.00 -23.81
CA SER A 176 8.16 -3.80 -23.71
C SER A 176 7.77 -4.14 -22.26
N ARG A 177 7.94 -3.19 -21.32
CA ARG A 177 7.59 -3.34 -19.91
C ARG A 177 6.69 -2.19 -19.43
N SER A 178 5.67 -1.86 -20.25
CA SER A 178 4.76 -0.79 -19.91
C SER A 178 3.82 -1.18 -18.79
N PHE A 179 3.13 -2.30 -18.91
CA PHE A 179 2.07 -2.73 -18.00
C PHE A 179 2.56 -3.55 -16.81
N PRO A 180 2.08 -3.25 -15.59
CA PRO A 180 1.44 -2.02 -15.14
C PRO A 180 2.48 -0.92 -14.82
N SER A 181 2.02 0.31 -14.51
CA SER A 181 2.89 1.41 -14.11
C SER A 181 3.45 1.19 -12.70
N GLY A 182 4.78 0.94 -12.60
CA GLY A 182 5.45 0.76 -11.32
C GLY A 182 5.49 2.03 -10.47
N HIS A 183 5.75 3.21 -11.07
CA HIS A 183 5.74 4.49 -10.36
C HIS A 183 4.37 4.79 -9.75
N THR A 184 3.29 4.52 -10.49
CA THR A 184 1.93 4.70 -9.98
C THR A 184 1.63 3.73 -8.84
N ALA A 185 1.98 2.45 -9.00
CA ALA A 185 1.79 1.46 -7.94
C ALA A 185 2.54 1.84 -6.65
N THR A 186 3.80 2.28 -6.78
CA THR A 186 4.60 2.76 -5.64
C THR A 186 3.95 3.99 -4.98
N ALA A 187 3.53 4.98 -5.77
CA ALA A 187 2.92 6.20 -5.24
C ALA A 187 1.62 5.93 -4.48
N PHE A 188 0.74 5.09 -5.04
CA PHE A 188 -0.52 4.73 -4.38
C PHE A 188 -0.31 3.84 -3.16
N MET A 189 0.66 2.92 -3.18
CA MET A 189 1.07 2.16 -2.01
C MET A 189 1.56 3.10 -0.89
N CYS A 190 2.47 4.04 -1.20
CA CYS A 190 2.97 5.01 -0.22
C CYS A 190 1.85 5.91 0.34
N ALA A 191 0.91 6.35 -0.51
CA ALA A 191 -0.27 7.10 -0.07
C ALA A 191 -1.18 6.27 0.84
N THR A 192 -1.35 4.99 0.55
CA THR A 192 -2.14 4.06 1.37
C THR A 192 -1.49 3.80 2.73
N MET A 193 -0.16 3.67 2.79
CA MET A 193 0.59 3.57 4.03
C MET A 193 0.39 4.83 4.89
N LEU A 194 0.56 6.02 4.30
CA LEU A 194 0.32 7.30 4.96
C LEU A 194 -1.13 7.41 5.48
N HIS A 195 -2.12 7.07 4.65
CA HIS A 195 -3.53 7.06 5.03
C HIS A 195 -3.80 6.12 6.21
N LYS A 196 -3.27 4.89 6.18
CA LYS A 196 -3.46 3.92 7.25
C LYS A 196 -2.86 4.38 8.57
N GLU A 197 -1.68 4.97 8.53
CA GLU A 197 -0.97 5.38 9.73
C GLU A 197 -1.53 6.68 10.32
N TYR A 198 -1.87 7.68 9.48
CA TYR A 198 -2.21 9.03 9.92
C TYR A 198 -3.55 9.58 9.43
N GLY A 199 -4.27 8.88 8.56
CA GLY A 199 -5.56 9.34 8.04
C GLY A 199 -6.65 9.54 9.10
N HIS A 200 -6.47 8.95 10.28
CA HIS A 200 -7.37 9.14 11.43
C HIS A 200 -7.18 10.51 12.11
N ILE A 201 -6.02 11.15 11.96
CA ILE A 201 -5.73 12.47 12.53
C ILE A 201 -6.44 13.54 11.71
N SER A 202 -6.34 13.46 10.38
CA SER A 202 -6.99 14.40 9.48
C SER A 202 -7.24 13.78 8.09
N PRO A 203 -8.44 13.96 7.52
CA PRO A 203 -8.74 13.50 6.18
C PRO A 203 -7.86 14.18 5.12
N TRP A 204 -7.35 15.38 5.39
CA TRP A 204 -6.48 16.13 4.47
C TRP A 204 -5.14 15.44 4.24
N ILE A 205 -4.62 14.68 5.21
CA ILE A 205 -3.41 13.86 5.05
C ILE A 205 -3.63 12.81 3.95
N SER A 206 -4.76 12.14 3.99
CA SER A 206 -5.12 11.14 2.99
C SER A 206 -5.36 11.76 1.62
N ILE A 207 -6.12 12.86 1.57
CA ILE A 207 -6.39 13.61 0.33
C ILE A 207 -5.08 14.07 -0.30
N GLY A 208 -4.17 14.66 0.48
CA GLY A 208 -2.85 15.09 0.03
C GLY A 208 -2.02 13.92 -0.54
N GLY A 209 -1.94 12.81 0.19
CA GLY A 209 -1.21 11.62 -0.25
C GLY A 209 -1.73 11.07 -1.57
N TYR A 210 -3.04 10.87 -1.70
CA TYR A 210 -3.64 10.37 -2.95
C TYR A 210 -3.60 11.39 -4.09
N THR A 211 -3.63 12.70 -3.81
CA THR A 211 -3.42 13.73 -4.84
C THR A 211 -2.03 13.63 -5.43
N VAL A 212 -1.00 13.49 -4.60
CA VAL A 212 0.38 13.30 -5.03
C VAL A 212 0.54 12.00 -5.83
N ALA A 213 -0.08 10.91 -5.38
CA ALA A 213 -0.06 9.64 -6.11
C ALA A 213 -0.72 9.76 -7.48
N THR A 214 -1.85 10.45 -7.56
CA THR A 214 -2.55 10.73 -8.84
C THR A 214 -1.69 11.61 -9.76
N ALA A 215 -1.07 12.66 -9.23
CA ALA A 215 -0.16 13.52 -9.98
C ALA A 215 1.04 12.73 -10.55
N THR A 216 1.59 11.79 -9.77
CA THR A 216 2.62 10.85 -10.25
C THR A 216 2.11 10.03 -11.43
N GLY A 217 0.93 9.42 -11.34
CA GLY A 217 0.34 8.66 -12.43
C GLY A 217 0.10 9.48 -13.70
N VAL A 218 -0.46 10.68 -13.54
CA VAL A 218 -0.67 11.62 -14.66
C VAL A 218 0.65 11.99 -15.32
N SER A 219 1.69 12.29 -14.53
CA SER A 219 3.03 12.59 -15.05
C SER A 219 3.57 11.45 -15.92
N ARG A 220 3.33 10.19 -15.56
CA ARG A 220 3.77 9.04 -16.38
C ARG A 220 3.09 8.98 -17.75
N ILE A 221 1.81 9.39 -17.84
CA ILE A 221 1.09 9.51 -19.11
C ILE A 221 1.65 10.68 -19.93
N LEU A 222 1.82 11.84 -19.30
CA LEU A 222 2.33 13.05 -19.95
C LEU A 222 3.79 12.85 -20.45
N ASN A 223 4.62 12.12 -19.71
CA ASN A 223 5.97 11.70 -20.10
C ASN A 223 5.99 10.63 -21.20
N ASN A 224 4.85 10.19 -21.72
CA ASN A 224 4.72 9.14 -22.73
C ASN A 224 5.35 7.80 -22.32
N LYS A 225 5.49 7.54 -21.02
CA LYS A 225 6.13 6.33 -20.47
C LYS A 225 5.15 5.19 -20.24
N HIS A 226 3.88 5.52 -19.98
CA HIS A 226 2.83 4.56 -19.67
C HIS A 226 1.51 4.93 -20.34
N TRP A 227 0.74 3.92 -20.69
CA TRP A 227 -0.65 4.06 -21.13
C TRP A 227 -1.54 4.40 -19.94
N ILE A 228 -2.71 5.00 -20.22
CA ILE A 228 -3.69 5.28 -19.15
C ILE A 228 -4.13 3.99 -18.42
N ALA A 229 -4.28 2.90 -19.16
CA ALA A 229 -4.59 1.57 -18.61
C ALA A 229 -3.52 1.09 -17.61
N ASP A 230 -2.22 1.29 -17.93
CA ASP A 230 -1.10 0.92 -17.04
C ASP A 230 -1.17 1.67 -15.71
N VAL A 231 -1.51 2.98 -15.81
CA VAL A 231 -1.60 3.87 -14.65
C VAL A 231 -2.78 3.49 -13.76
N MET A 232 -3.95 3.24 -14.35
CA MET A 232 -5.14 2.83 -13.59
C MET A 232 -4.96 1.49 -12.90
N VAL A 233 -4.39 0.49 -13.61
CA VAL A 233 -4.08 -0.80 -12.98
C VAL A 233 -3.01 -0.66 -11.91
N GLY A 234 -1.96 0.15 -12.15
CA GLY A 234 -0.94 0.45 -11.15
C GLY A 234 -1.51 1.10 -9.88
N ALA A 235 -2.50 1.99 -10.03
CA ALA A 235 -3.18 2.63 -8.90
C ALA A 235 -4.08 1.66 -8.10
N GLY A 236 -4.54 0.58 -8.73
CA GLY A 236 -5.40 -0.42 -8.10
C GLY A 236 -4.64 -1.56 -7.41
N ILE A 237 -3.33 -1.73 -7.69
CA ILE A 237 -2.44 -2.71 -7.04
C ILE A 237 -2.00 -2.22 -5.66
#